data_be4c9404dcc084c50dfdcb6a91160aaf
#
_entry.id   be4c9404dcc084c50dfdcb6a91160aaf
#
_cell.length_a   1.000
_cell.length_b   1.000
_cell.length_c   1.000
_cell.angle_alpha   90.00
_cell.angle_beta   90.00
_cell.angle_gamma   90.00
#
_symmetry.space_group_name_H-M   'P 1'
#
loop_
_entity.id
_entity.type
_entity.pdbx_description
1 polymer ?
#
loop_
_entity_poly.entity_id
_entity_poly.type
_entity_poly.pdbx_seq_one_letter_code
_entity_poly.pdbx_strand_id
1 'polypeptide(L)'
;MSGFELEAHHRAGQPQDAIQLIKRMWADFILDDPRMTNSTFIEGYSTNGDVHDTPCTNNPRISHAHGWATGPTSALAFCAAGLQITSVVRKTWRVGPGPGGLVSKEAEFETGLGSFACNVRQGQAG
;
A
#
# COMPACT_ATOMS: atom_id res chain seq x y z
N MET A 1 3.76 0.68 -11.21
CA MET A 1 3.39 -0.71 -11.60
C MET A 1 3.23 -1.61 -10.38
N SER A 2 4.06 -1.49 -9.36
CA SER A 2 4.03 -2.37 -8.17
C SER A 2 2.72 -2.34 -7.35
N GLY A 3 1.91 -1.29 -7.47
CA GLY A 3 0.57 -1.28 -6.87
C GLY A 3 -0.36 -2.39 -7.39
N PHE A 4 -0.32 -2.67 -8.68
CA PHE A 4 -1.09 -3.78 -9.27
C PHE A 4 -0.54 -5.16 -8.85
N GLU A 5 0.75 -5.25 -8.61
CA GLU A 5 1.39 -6.45 -8.08
C GLU A 5 0.91 -6.77 -6.66
N LEU A 6 0.75 -5.75 -5.82
CA LEU A 6 0.16 -5.91 -4.49
C LEU A 6 -1.26 -6.49 -4.55
N GLU A 7 -2.09 -5.97 -5.45
CA GLU A 7 -3.44 -6.52 -5.65
C GLU A 7 -3.40 -7.95 -6.17
N ALA A 8 -2.49 -8.25 -7.10
CA ALA A 8 -2.33 -9.60 -7.65
C ALA A 8 -1.96 -10.62 -6.56
N HIS A 9 -1.01 -10.29 -5.69
CA HIS A 9 -0.67 -11.14 -4.55
C HIS A 9 -1.86 -11.39 -3.62
N HIS A 10 -2.61 -10.36 -3.29
CA HIS A 10 -3.82 -10.51 -2.45
C HIS A 10 -4.87 -11.40 -3.13
N ARG A 11 -5.12 -11.21 -4.43
CA ARG A 11 -6.08 -12.02 -5.20
C ARG A 11 -5.61 -13.47 -5.38
N ALA A 12 -4.31 -13.70 -5.43
CA ALA A 12 -3.72 -15.04 -5.50
C ALA A 12 -3.69 -15.76 -4.14
N GLY A 13 -4.17 -15.12 -3.06
CA GLY A 13 -4.12 -15.71 -1.72
C GLY A 13 -2.72 -15.69 -1.10
N GLN A 14 -1.86 -14.80 -1.55
CA GLN A 14 -0.47 -14.62 -1.09
C GLN A 14 -0.29 -13.27 -0.37
N PRO A 15 -1.06 -12.96 0.67
CA PRO A 15 -1.02 -11.64 1.31
C PRO A 15 0.30 -11.36 2.04
N GLN A 16 1.04 -12.40 2.46
CA GLN A 16 2.37 -12.24 3.05
C GLN A 16 3.35 -11.65 2.05
N ASP A 17 3.30 -12.09 0.79
CA ASP A 17 4.19 -11.59 -0.26
C ASP A 17 3.87 -10.12 -0.57
N ALA A 18 2.59 -9.75 -0.58
CA ALA A 18 2.19 -8.36 -0.70
C ALA A 18 2.75 -7.49 0.43
N ILE A 19 2.68 -7.94 1.68
CA ILE A 19 3.23 -7.21 2.84
C ILE A 19 4.75 -7.13 2.78
N GLN A 20 5.45 -8.19 2.39
CA GLN A 20 6.90 -8.16 2.20
C GLN A 20 7.31 -7.20 1.09
N LEU A 21 6.55 -7.18 -0.01
CA LEU A 21 6.78 -6.23 -1.09
C LEU A 21 6.62 -4.78 -0.62
N ILE A 22 5.56 -4.49 0.18
CA ILE A 22 5.37 -3.16 0.77
C ILE A 22 6.55 -2.78 1.66
N LYS A 23 7.00 -3.65 2.54
CA LYS A 23 8.15 -3.37 3.41
C LYS A 23 9.39 -3.05 2.59
N ARG A 24 9.73 -3.90 1.63
CA ARG A 24 10.92 -3.78 0.81
C ARG A 24 10.93 -2.52 -0.08
N MET A 25 9.79 -2.21 -0.70
CA MET A 25 9.71 -1.19 -1.75
C MET A 25 9.31 0.19 -1.21
N TRP A 26 8.62 0.24 -0.08
CA TRP A 26 8.09 1.49 0.44
C TRP A 26 8.54 1.77 1.88
N ALA A 27 8.44 0.82 2.80
CA ALA A 27 8.81 1.09 4.18
C ALA A 27 10.31 1.33 4.31
N ASP A 28 11.13 0.31 4.04
CA ASP A 28 12.59 0.37 4.23
C ASP A 28 13.23 1.46 3.37
N PHE A 29 12.74 1.62 2.14
CA PHE A 29 13.28 2.62 1.21
C PHE A 29 12.78 4.04 1.50
N ILE A 30 11.47 4.23 1.70
CA ILE A 30 10.90 5.58 1.84
C ILE A 30 11.16 6.16 3.23
N LEU A 31 11.10 5.32 4.27
CA LEU A 31 11.21 5.80 5.65
C LEU A 31 12.64 5.89 6.15
N ASP A 32 13.52 5.01 5.70
CA ASP A 32 14.86 4.87 6.27
C ASP A 32 15.97 5.43 5.37
N ASP A 33 15.73 5.57 4.05
CA ASP A 33 16.74 6.09 3.12
C ASP A 33 16.86 7.62 3.25
N PRO A 34 18.07 8.15 3.53
CA PRO A 34 18.29 9.59 3.72
C PRO A 34 18.06 10.44 2.45
N ARG A 35 17.95 9.81 1.29
CA ARG A 35 17.61 10.48 0.02
C ARG A 35 16.12 10.77 -0.10
N MET A 36 15.30 10.20 0.77
CA MET A 36 13.85 10.28 0.73
C MET A 36 13.30 11.35 1.67
N THR A 37 12.05 11.74 1.42
CA THR A 37 11.35 12.76 2.23
C THR A 37 10.77 12.21 3.53
N ASN A 38 10.77 10.91 3.73
CA ASN A 38 10.16 10.16 4.84
C ASN A 38 8.63 10.32 4.94
N SER A 39 7.99 10.92 3.95
CA SER A 39 6.57 11.25 4.01
C SER A 39 5.82 11.14 2.68
N THR A 40 6.53 10.96 1.56
CA THR A 40 5.92 10.93 0.23
C THR A 40 6.37 9.71 -0.57
N PHE A 41 5.52 9.28 -1.51
CA PHE A 41 5.83 8.17 -2.40
C PHE A 41 6.58 8.66 -3.63
N ILE A 42 7.78 8.14 -3.82
CA ILE A 42 8.59 8.40 -5.01
C ILE A 42 8.01 7.73 -6.25
N GLU A 43 8.18 8.36 -7.40
CA GLU A 43 7.71 7.87 -8.70
C GLU A 43 8.28 6.50 -9.07
N GLY A 44 9.56 6.28 -8.81
CA GLY A 44 10.25 5.04 -9.11
C GLY A 44 11.74 5.13 -8.76
N TYR A 45 12.42 4.03 -8.92
CA TYR A 45 13.86 3.91 -8.76
C TYR A 45 14.38 2.77 -9.65
N SER A 46 15.67 2.79 -9.93
CA SER A 46 16.33 1.79 -10.74
C SER A 46 16.46 0.45 -10.01
N THR A 47 16.65 -0.61 -10.76
CA THR A 47 16.83 -1.97 -10.22
C THR A 47 18.05 -2.13 -9.31
N ASN A 48 19.03 -1.23 -9.41
CA ASN A 48 20.20 -1.15 -8.53
C ASN A 48 19.97 -0.28 -7.29
N GLY A 49 18.77 0.28 -7.11
CA GLY A 49 18.42 1.14 -5.97
C GLY A 49 18.76 2.63 -6.15
N ASP A 50 19.25 3.04 -7.32
CA ASP A 50 19.46 4.46 -7.60
C ASP A 50 18.14 5.21 -7.77
N VAL A 51 18.10 6.43 -7.24
CA VAL A 51 16.97 7.34 -7.33
C VAL A 51 16.99 8.09 -8.66
N HIS A 52 17.24 7.38 -9.74
CA HIS A 52 17.29 7.91 -11.09
C HIS A 52 16.52 7.00 -12.03
N ASP A 53 15.79 7.59 -12.95
CA ASP A 53 15.14 6.83 -14.00
C ASP A 53 16.17 6.46 -15.08
N THR A 54 16.39 5.18 -15.30
CA THR A 54 17.10 4.69 -16.47
C THR A 54 16.09 4.55 -17.63
N PRO A 55 16.23 5.25 -18.75
CA PRO A 55 17.44 5.61 -19.45
C PRO A 55 17.84 7.10 -19.43
N CYS A 56 17.25 7.90 -18.60
CA CYS A 56 17.54 9.33 -18.56
C CYS A 56 18.85 9.61 -17.83
N THR A 57 19.94 9.59 -18.54
CA THR A 57 21.31 9.77 -18.03
C THR A 57 21.61 11.16 -17.50
N ASN A 58 20.68 12.11 -17.53
CA ASN A 58 20.99 13.51 -17.33
C ASN A 58 20.00 14.27 -16.47
N ASN A 59 19.38 13.69 -15.45
CA ASN A 59 18.82 14.53 -14.40
C ASN A 59 17.93 13.78 -13.41
N PRO A 60 17.84 14.24 -12.16
CA PRO A 60 16.83 13.81 -11.21
C PRO A 60 15.44 14.29 -11.67
N ARG A 61 14.85 13.63 -12.65
CA ARG A 61 13.47 13.89 -13.10
C ARG A 61 12.46 13.02 -12.38
N ILE A 62 12.88 12.31 -11.35
CA ILE A 62 11.98 11.48 -10.55
C ILE A 62 11.26 12.39 -9.55
N SER A 63 9.94 12.35 -9.60
CA SER A 63 9.12 13.01 -8.60
C SER A 63 9.20 12.28 -7.27
N HIS A 64 9.55 12.99 -6.20
CA HIS A 64 9.52 12.46 -4.84
C HIS A 64 8.10 12.43 -4.24
N ALA A 65 7.09 12.92 -4.94
CA ALA A 65 5.69 12.89 -4.55
C ALA A 65 4.83 12.54 -5.77
N HIS A 66 4.66 11.26 -6.05
CA HIS A 66 4.01 10.79 -7.27
C HIS A 66 2.77 9.94 -6.97
N GLY A 67 1.61 10.41 -7.46
CA GLY A 67 0.31 9.79 -7.16
C GLY A 67 0.17 8.33 -7.57
N TRP A 68 0.77 7.90 -8.67
CA TRP A 68 0.66 6.49 -9.09
C TRP A 68 1.49 5.51 -8.23
N ALA A 69 2.36 6.03 -7.36
CA ALA A 69 3.13 5.21 -6.43
C ALA A 69 2.37 4.89 -5.13
N THR A 70 1.14 5.41 -4.96
CA THR A 70 0.32 5.25 -3.76
C THR A 70 -0.41 3.90 -3.65
N GLY A 71 -0.06 2.92 -4.48
CA GLY A 71 -0.62 1.57 -4.45
C GLY A 71 -0.70 0.90 -3.08
N PRO A 72 0.30 1.07 -2.18
CA PRO A 72 0.22 0.52 -0.82
C PRO A 72 -0.97 1.00 -0.02
N THR A 73 -1.37 2.26 -0.17
CA THR A 73 -2.50 2.84 0.57
C THR A 73 -3.80 2.07 0.28
N SER A 74 -4.11 1.85 -0.99
CA SER A 74 -5.29 1.07 -1.38
C SER A 74 -5.16 -0.41 -1.03
N ALA A 75 -3.99 -1.01 -1.20
CA ALA A 75 -3.77 -2.42 -0.87
C ALA A 75 -3.91 -2.68 0.64
N LEU A 76 -3.40 -1.80 1.48
CA LEU A 76 -3.54 -1.91 2.94
C LEU A 76 -4.98 -1.71 3.38
N ALA A 77 -5.69 -0.72 2.85
CA ALA A 77 -7.08 -0.46 3.22
C ALA A 77 -8.03 -1.56 2.72
N PHE A 78 -7.99 -1.88 1.43
CA PHE A 78 -9.01 -2.75 0.81
C PHE A 78 -8.67 -4.23 0.89
N CYS A 79 -7.40 -4.59 0.92
CA CYS A 79 -7.00 -5.99 0.93
C CYS A 79 -6.53 -6.45 2.31
N ALA A 80 -5.63 -5.72 2.96
CA ALA A 80 -5.10 -6.14 4.26
C ALA A 80 -6.10 -5.90 5.40
N ALA A 81 -6.61 -4.68 5.57
CA ALA A 81 -7.67 -4.37 6.52
C ALA A 81 -9.04 -4.88 6.05
N GLY A 82 -9.20 -5.03 4.75
CA GLY A 82 -10.38 -5.65 4.15
C GLY A 82 -11.62 -4.78 4.11
N LEU A 83 -11.46 -3.47 4.15
CA LEU A 83 -12.57 -2.53 4.08
C LEU A 83 -12.99 -2.34 2.62
N GLN A 84 -14.02 -3.04 2.19
CA GLN A 84 -14.44 -3.13 0.78
C GLN A 84 -15.81 -2.52 0.55
N ILE A 85 -15.89 -1.65 -0.45
CA ILE A 85 -17.16 -1.12 -0.96
C ILE A 85 -17.74 -2.15 -1.93
N THR A 86 -18.98 -2.59 -1.68
CA THR A 86 -19.60 -3.71 -2.40
C THR A 86 -20.75 -3.28 -3.31
N SER A 87 -21.10 -2.00 -3.35
CA SER A 87 -22.15 -1.49 -4.23
C SER A 87 -21.81 -0.16 -4.88
N VAL A 88 -22.46 0.12 -6.00
CA VAL A 88 -22.48 1.45 -6.61
C VAL A 88 -23.06 2.45 -5.61
N VAL A 89 -22.56 3.68 -5.61
CA VAL A 89 -22.95 4.75 -4.66
C VAL A 89 -22.59 4.44 -3.20
N ARG A 90 -21.76 3.41 -2.95
CA ARG A 90 -21.22 3.08 -1.61
C ARG A 90 -22.28 2.79 -0.54
N LYS A 91 -23.45 2.29 -0.93
CA LYS A 91 -24.53 1.97 0.00
C LYS A 91 -24.29 0.71 0.82
N THR A 92 -23.51 -0.22 0.28
CA THR A 92 -23.13 -1.45 0.97
C THR A 92 -21.62 -1.64 0.95
N TRP A 93 -21.11 -2.20 2.02
CA TRP A 93 -19.70 -2.49 2.20
C TRP A 93 -19.54 -3.67 3.16
N ARG A 94 -18.38 -4.26 3.17
CA ARG A 94 -18.03 -5.34 4.08
C ARG A 94 -16.63 -5.14 4.65
N VAL A 95 -16.39 -5.71 5.81
CA VAL A 95 -15.05 -5.88 6.37
C VAL A 95 -14.68 -7.36 6.24
N GLY A 96 -13.61 -7.63 5.51
CA GLY A 96 -13.10 -8.98 5.29
C GLY A 96 -11.58 -8.95 5.36
N PRO A 97 -11.01 -8.89 6.58
CA PRO A 97 -9.57 -8.72 6.74
C PRO A 97 -8.82 -9.91 6.13
N GLY A 98 -7.87 -9.59 5.26
CA GLY A 98 -6.99 -10.60 4.68
C GLY A 98 -6.02 -11.16 5.74
N PRO A 99 -5.65 -12.43 5.68
CA PRO A 99 -4.50 -12.94 6.40
C PRO A 99 -3.26 -12.14 5.94
N GLY A 100 -2.20 -12.07 6.67
CA GLY A 100 -1.02 -11.30 6.22
C GLY A 100 0.01 -11.08 7.32
N GLY A 101 -0.16 -11.76 8.46
CA GLY A 101 0.81 -11.73 9.55
C GLY A 101 0.90 -10.39 10.29
N LEU A 102 0.01 -9.44 10.00
CA LEU A 102 -0.07 -8.19 10.75
C LEU A 102 -0.91 -8.39 12.01
N VAL A 103 -0.35 -8.06 13.16
CA VAL A 103 -1.00 -8.21 14.48
C VAL A 103 -2.21 -7.30 14.61
N SER A 104 -2.14 -6.09 14.09
CA SER A 104 -3.26 -5.17 14.03
C SER A 104 -3.33 -4.47 12.67
N LYS A 105 -4.54 -4.15 12.25
CA LYS A 105 -4.83 -3.47 11.00
C LYS A 105 -5.91 -2.44 11.25
N GLU A 106 -5.69 -1.24 10.80
CA GLU A 106 -6.63 -0.14 10.92
C GLU A 106 -6.73 0.58 9.58
N ALA A 107 -7.94 0.88 9.17
CA ALA A 107 -8.20 1.66 7.98
C ALA A 107 -9.44 2.52 8.20
N GLU A 108 -9.37 3.74 7.72
CA GLU A 108 -10.46 4.71 7.78
C GLU A 108 -10.46 5.56 6.52
N PHE A 109 -11.65 5.91 6.04
CA PHE A 109 -11.83 6.91 5.00
C PHE A 109 -13.19 7.60 5.09
N GLU A 110 -13.17 8.87 4.75
CA GLU A 110 -14.38 9.69 4.70
C GLU A 110 -15.07 9.58 3.35
N THR A 111 -16.38 9.56 3.38
CA THR A 111 -17.23 9.57 2.19
C THR A 111 -18.38 10.55 2.35
N GLY A 112 -19.06 10.85 1.27
CA GLY A 112 -20.31 11.64 1.33
C GLY A 112 -21.44 10.98 2.15
N LEU A 113 -21.28 9.74 2.58
CA LEU A 113 -22.21 9.00 3.45
C LEU A 113 -21.73 8.93 4.91
N GLY A 114 -20.58 9.48 5.21
CA GLY A 114 -19.94 9.46 6.52
C GLY A 114 -18.58 8.73 6.53
N SER A 115 -18.03 8.59 7.72
CA SER A 115 -16.77 7.87 7.96
C SER A 115 -16.97 6.36 7.91
N PHE A 116 -16.07 5.67 7.24
CA PHE A 116 -15.96 4.22 7.20
C PHE A 116 -14.63 3.81 7.82
N ALA A 117 -14.69 3.10 8.94
CA ALA A 117 -13.51 2.68 9.66
C ALA A 117 -13.57 1.19 10.01
N CYS A 118 -12.42 0.54 10.02
CA CYS A 118 -12.27 -0.78 10.62
C CYS A 118 -10.98 -0.89 11.40
N ASN A 119 -11.05 -1.59 12.52
CA ASN A 119 -9.90 -1.96 13.33
C ASN A 119 -9.96 -3.47 13.57
N VAL A 120 -8.95 -4.17 13.13
CA VAL A 120 -8.85 -5.62 13.23
C VAL A 120 -7.61 -5.99 14.01
N ARG A 121 -7.76 -6.79 15.05
CA ARG A 121 -6.66 -7.35 15.83
C ARG A 121 -6.67 -8.87 15.72
N GLN A 122 -5.52 -9.45 15.50
CA GLN A 122 -5.37 -10.88 15.52
C GLN A 122 -5.41 -11.33 16.98
N GLY A 123 -6.40 -12.16 17.34
CA GLY A 123 -6.47 -12.76 18.67
C GLY A 123 -5.23 -13.63 18.88
N GLN A 124 -4.64 -13.56 20.06
CA GLN A 124 -3.68 -14.56 20.47
C GLN A 124 -4.45 -15.87 20.61
N ALA A 125 -4.04 -16.88 19.84
CA ALA A 125 -4.50 -18.24 20.11
C ALA A 125 -3.94 -18.61 21.49
N GLY A 126 -4.84 -18.77 22.47
CA GLY A 126 -4.52 -19.30 23.78
C GLY A 126 -4.19 -20.79 23.71
#